data_dcece1c8cde40746c894c284a49a3df9
#
_entry.id   dcece1c8cde40746c894c284a49a3df9
#
_cell.length_a   1.000
_cell.length_b   1.000
_cell.length_c   1.000
_cell.angle_alpha   90.00
_cell.angle_beta   90.00
_cell.angle_gamma   90.00
#
_symmetry.space_group_name_H-M   'P 1'
#
loop_
_entity.id
_entity.type
_entity.pdbx_description
1 polymer ?
#
loop_
_entity_poly.entity_id
_entity_poly.type
_entity_poly.pdbx_seq_one_letter_code
_entity_poly.pdbx_strand_id
1 'polypeptide(L)'
;MQVKHLLLIAILALTAACSSKEVVDENLSEVELYQQAQADLDKHSYNSATAKLKALESRYPFGRYADQAQLELIYANYKNGEPAAAKSAAERFIRLHPQHPNVDYAYYLKGLTSFDQDVGLLSRFLPLDMTKRDPGAARDSYNEFAQLTSRYPNSRYAPDAKQRMIYLRNLLAAYEIHVADYYLTRQAYVAAANRGRYVVENFQETPAVADGLAVMVESYQRLHLDDLAASSLEVLKANYPNHPSLVDGQFVPRVAEADNRSWMSKVTLGLIESRPPLPPGETRANQDVVKQFQDAKDSIPSDLKPEGDAAQEEQHPAEGNQHKRSWFSYMTFGLFD
;
A
#
# COMPACT_ATOMS: atom_id res chain seq x y z
N MET A 1 11.23 42.64 -17.92
CA MET A 1 9.88 42.34 -17.38
C MET A 1 9.05 41.45 -18.28
N GLN A 2 9.14 41.53 -19.61
CA GLN A 2 8.29 40.80 -20.59
C GLN A 2 8.52 39.27 -20.58
N VAL A 3 9.75 38.76 -20.38
CA VAL A 3 10.05 37.32 -20.42
C VAL A 3 9.38 36.56 -19.24
N LYS A 4 9.30 37.16 -18.08
CA LYS A 4 8.62 36.55 -16.90
C LYS A 4 7.11 36.41 -17.11
N HIS A 5 6.48 37.37 -17.76
CA HIS A 5 5.04 37.29 -18.08
C HIS A 5 4.75 36.28 -19.17
N LEU A 6 5.64 36.14 -20.18
CA LEU A 6 5.54 35.12 -21.22
C LEU A 6 5.67 33.70 -20.65
N LEU A 7 6.57 33.49 -19.69
CA LEU A 7 6.76 32.21 -19.02
C LEU A 7 5.54 31.84 -18.14
N LEU A 8 4.95 32.81 -17.47
CA LEU A 8 3.76 32.64 -16.66
C LEU A 8 2.52 32.30 -17.51
N ILE A 9 2.37 32.95 -18.67
CA ILE A 9 1.29 32.67 -19.63
C ILE A 9 1.48 31.29 -20.25
N ALA A 10 2.71 30.89 -20.56
CA ALA A 10 3.01 29.55 -21.09
C ALA A 10 2.68 28.45 -20.07
N ILE A 11 3.01 28.66 -18.79
CA ILE A 11 2.64 27.74 -17.71
C ILE A 11 1.12 27.66 -17.53
N LEU A 12 0.45 28.82 -17.57
CA LEU A 12 -1.02 28.89 -17.45
C LEU A 12 -1.73 28.22 -18.66
N ALA A 13 -1.17 28.35 -19.86
CA ALA A 13 -1.69 27.69 -21.08
C ALA A 13 -1.50 26.16 -21.04
N LEU A 14 -0.40 25.67 -20.45
CA LEU A 14 -0.14 24.24 -20.26
C LEU A 14 -1.12 23.61 -19.26
N THR A 15 -1.58 24.34 -18.25
CA THR A 15 -2.56 23.84 -17.28
C THR A 15 -3.99 23.79 -17.82
N ALA A 16 -4.33 24.61 -18.83
CA ALA A 16 -5.66 24.63 -19.45
C ALA A 16 -5.89 23.48 -20.44
N ALA A 17 -4.85 22.81 -20.91
CA ALA A 17 -4.93 21.79 -21.96
C ALA A 17 -5.41 20.40 -21.49
N CYS A 18 -5.59 20.16 -20.17
CA CYS A 18 -5.82 18.81 -19.62
C CYS A 18 -7.24 18.52 -19.14
N SER A 19 -8.26 19.30 -19.51
CA SER A 19 -9.64 19.09 -19.03
C SER A 19 -10.65 18.85 -20.16
N SER A 20 -10.35 17.97 -21.10
CA SER A 20 -11.38 17.45 -21.99
C SER A 20 -12.08 16.26 -21.31
N LYS A 21 -13.30 16.45 -20.82
CA LYS A 21 -14.18 15.32 -20.48
C LYS A 21 -14.44 14.55 -21.78
N GLU A 22 -14.04 13.28 -21.80
CA GLU A 22 -14.36 12.41 -22.91
C GLU A 22 -15.88 12.25 -23.00
N VAL A 23 -16.43 12.65 -24.11
CA VAL A 23 -17.87 12.49 -24.40
C VAL A 23 -18.05 11.10 -24.99
N VAL A 24 -18.67 10.21 -24.23
CA VAL A 24 -19.02 8.86 -24.70
C VAL A 24 -20.23 8.95 -25.59
N ASP A 25 -20.13 8.43 -26.83
CA ASP A 25 -21.25 8.42 -27.79
C ASP A 25 -22.50 7.77 -27.18
N GLU A 26 -23.64 8.46 -27.27
CA GLU A 26 -24.90 8.02 -26.68
C GLU A 26 -25.53 6.84 -27.41
N ASN A 27 -25.17 6.62 -28.68
CA ASN A 27 -25.77 5.60 -29.53
C ASN A 27 -25.10 4.23 -29.48
N LEU A 28 -24.04 4.06 -28.69
CA LEU A 28 -23.35 2.79 -28.57
C LEU A 28 -24.21 1.75 -27.86
N SER A 29 -24.27 0.56 -28.44
CA SER A 29 -24.86 -0.62 -27.82
C SER A 29 -24.02 -1.08 -26.63
N GLU A 30 -24.59 -1.92 -25.76
CA GLU A 30 -23.89 -2.49 -24.61
C GLU A 30 -22.58 -3.16 -25.01
N VAL A 31 -22.63 -4.00 -26.07
CA VAL A 31 -21.48 -4.76 -26.59
C VAL A 31 -20.38 -3.81 -27.11
N GLU A 32 -20.74 -2.82 -27.91
CA GLU A 32 -19.78 -1.86 -28.47
C GLU A 32 -19.13 -1.03 -27.37
N LEU A 33 -19.92 -0.58 -26.41
CA LEU A 33 -19.44 0.20 -25.26
C LEU A 33 -18.45 -0.61 -24.42
N TYR A 34 -18.77 -1.89 -24.15
CA TYR A 34 -17.89 -2.80 -23.43
C TYR A 34 -16.60 -3.07 -24.21
N GLN A 35 -16.68 -3.39 -25.50
CA GLN A 35 -15.51 -3.62 -26.35
C GLN A 35 -14.58 -2.41 -26.42
N GLN A 36 -15.14 -1.20 -26.53
CA GLN A 36 -14.35 0.02 -26.51
C GLN A 36 -13.67 0.24 -25.14
N ALA A 37 -14.37 -0.02 -24.04
CA ALA A 37 -13.79 0.05 -22.71
C ALA A 37 -12.63 -0.94 -22.54
N GLN A 38 -12.78 -2.18 -23.04
CA GLN A 38 -11.70 -3.17 -23.05
C GLN A 38 -10.49 -2.69 -23.86
N ALA A 39 -10.72 -2.16 -25.07
CA ALA A 39 -9.66 -1.64 -25.91
C ALA A 39 -8.89 -0.47 -25.25
N ASP A 40 -9.58 0.35 -24.44
CA ASP A 40 -8.96 1.42 -23.69
C ASP A 40 -8.15 0.90 -22.48
N LEU A 41 -8.66 -0.13 -21.78
CA LEU A 41 -7.92 -0.82 -20.73
C LEU A 41 -6.62 -1.44 -21.25
N ASP A 42 -6.68 -2.07 -22.42
CA ASP A 42 -5.53 -2.69 -23.08
C ASP A 42 -4.48 -1.65 -23.52
N LYS A 43 -4.93 -0.45 -23.90
CA LYS A 43 -4.06 0.69 -24.23
C LYS A 43 -3.61 1.49 -23.02
N HIS A 44 -3.96 1.07 -21.80
CA HIS A 44 -3.70 1.79 -20.56
C HIS A 44 -4.32 3.20 -20.50
N SER A 45 -5.35 3.44 -21.30
CA SER A 45 -6.13 4.68 -21.34
C SER A 45 -7.22 4.66 -20.25
N TYR A 46 -6.80 4.61 -18.99
CA TYR A 46 -7.70 4.34 -17.85
C TYR A 46 -8.78 5.40 -17.67
N ASN A 47 -8.52 6.66 -18.00
CA ASN A 47 -9.52 7.72 -17.97
C ASN A 47 -10.68 7.44 -18.93
N SER A 48 -10.34 7.08 -20.18
CA SER A 48 -11.30 6.74 -21.23
C SER A 48 -12.09 5.47 -20.87
N ALA A 49 -11.36 4.42 -20.41
CA ALA A 49 -11.99 3.19 -19.93
C ALA A 49 -13.00 3.48 -18.81
N THR A 50 -12.61 4.29 -17.82
CA THR A 50 -13.47 4.67 -16.68
C THR A 50 -14.75 5.38 -17.17
N ALA A 51 -14.64 6.29 -18.15
CA ALA A 51 -15.80 6.99 -18.69
C ALA A 51 -16.78 6.02 -19.36
N LYS A 52 -16.26 5.08 -20.17
CA LYS A 52 -17.08 4.08 -20.89
C LYS A 52 -17.70 3.06 -19.93
N LEU A 53 -16.94 2.58 -18.92
CA LEU A 53 -17.47 1.65 -17.93
C LEU A 53 -18.57 2.28 -17.06
N LYS A 54 -18.42 3.57 -16.69
CA LYS A 54 -19.50 4.32 -16.01
C LYS A 54 -20.73 4.52 -16.89
N ALA A 55 -20.52 4.80 -18.18
CA ALA A 55 -21.61 4.92 -19.13
C ALA A 55 -22.34 3.57 -19.30
N LEU A 56 -21.62 2.46 -19.37
CA LEU A 56 -22.18 1.11 -19.44
C LEU A 56 -23.03 0.81 -18.20
N GLU A 57 -22.48 1.04 -17.01
CA GLU A 57 -23.20 0.84 -15.74
C GLU A 57 -24.48 1.67 -15.65
N SER A 58 -24.43 2.92 -16.14
CA SER A 58 -25.60 3.82 -16.12
C SER A 58 -26.67 3.45 -17.13
N ARG A 59 -26.29 3.04 -18.35
CA ARG A 59 -27.23 2.77 -19.45
C ARG A 59 -27.77 1.35 -19.41
N TYR A 60 -26.93 0.39 -18.98
CA TYR A 60 -27.21 -1.04 -19.00
C TYR A 60 -26.98 -1.69 -17.61
N PRO A 61 -27.68 -1.21 -16.55
CA PRO A 61 -27.40 -1.67 -15.19
C PRO A 61 -27.70 -3.15 -14.94
N PHE A 62 -28.51 -3.78 -15.80
CA PHE A 62 -28.87 -5.20 -15.79
C PHE A 62 -28.43 -5.92 -17.05
N GLY A 63 -27.48 -5.32 -17.77
CA GLY A 63 -26.93 -5.89 -18.98
C GLY A 63 -26.03 -7.09 -18.72
N ARG A 64 -25.69 -7.78 -19.79
CA ARG A 64 -24.82 -8.97 -19.76
C ARG A 64 -23.43 -8.67 -19.18
N TYR A 65 -22.94 -7.46 -19.39
CA TYR A 65 -21.60 -7.01 -18.96
C TYR A 65 -21.63 -6.14 -17.70
N ALA A 66 -22.78 -5.99 -17.04
CA ALA A 66 -22.92 -5.05 -15.91
C ALA A 66 -21.98 -5.37 -14.76
N ASP A 67 -21.97 -6.62 -14.29
CA ASP A 67 -21.13 -7.04 -13.16
C ASP A 67 -19.64 -6.97 -13.51
N GLN A 68 -19.28 -7.41 -14.73
CA GLN A 68 -17.91 -7.36 -15.21
C GLN A 68 -17.42 -5.91 -15.35
N ALA A 69 -18.25 -5.02 -15.88
CA ALA A 69 -17.94 -3.60 -16.00
C ALA A 69 -17.71 -2.93 -14.64
N GLN A 70 -18.47 -3.31 -13.62
CA GLN A 70 -18.27 -2.83 -12.26
C GLN A 70 -16.91 -3.28 -11.68
N LEU A 71 -16.52 -4.53 -11.88
CA LEU A 71 -15.20 -5.03 -11.45
C LEU A 71 -14.06 -4.30 -12.18
N GLU A 72 -14.21 -4.13 -13.50
CA GLU A 72 -13.21 -3.42 -14.30
C GLU A 72 -13.14 -1.93 -13.97
N LEU A 73 -14.25 -1.33 -13.56
CA LEU A 73 -14.29 0.04 -13.08
C LEU A 73 -13.45 0.22 -11.79
N ILE A 74 -13.45 -0.78 -10.89
CA ILE A 74 -12.56 -0.77 -9.72
C ILE A 74 -11.09 -0.72 -10.18
N TYR A 75 -10.74 -1.62 -11.10
CA TYR A 75 -9.39 -1.71 -11.65
C TYR A 75 -8.98 -0.44 -12.40
N ALA A 76 -9.84 0.08 -13.27
CA ALA A 76 -9.56 1.30 -14.03
C ALA A 76 -9.30 2.50 -13.11
N ASN A 77 -10.12 2.72 -12.08
CA ASN A 77 -9.91 3.77 -11.08
C ASN A 77 -8.62 3.57 -10.29
N TYR A 78 -8.30 2.33 -9.89
CA TYR A 78 -7.05 2.00 -9.21
C TYR A 78 -5.83 2.35 -10.07
N LYS A 79 -5.81 1.92 -11.33
CA LYS A 79 -4.71 2.19 -12.27
C LYS A 79 -4.62 3.65 -12.68
N ASN A 80 -5.75 4.37 -12.64
CA ASN A 80 -5.82 5.81 -12.91
C ASN A 80 -5.31 6.67 -11.73
N GLY A 81 -4.97 6.05 -10.59
CA GLY A 81 -4.55 6.78 -9.40
C GLY A 81 -5.68 7.54 -8.70
N GLU A 82 -6.92 7.04 -8.82
CA GLU A 82 -8.11 7.58 -8.16
C GLU A 82 -8.54 6.67 -6.97
N PRO A 83 -7.78 6.66 -5.85
CA PRO A 83 -7.98 5.69 -4.77
C PRO A 83 -9.36 5.80 -4.12
N ALA A 84 -9.90 7.00 -3.95
CA ALA A 84 -11.23 7.18 -3.37
C ALA A 84 -12.33 6.59 -4.26
N ALA A 85 -12.23 6.76 -5.58
CA ALA A 85 -13.18 6.19 -6.53
C ALA A 85 -13.05 4.67 -6.60
N ALA A 86 -11.84 4.13 -6.59
CA ALA A 86 -11.58 2.68 -6.59
C ALA A 86 -12.16 2.01 -5.33
N LYS A 87 -11.89 2.56 -4.13
CA LYS A 87 -12.45 2.04 -2.86
C LYS A 87 -13.97 2.08 -2.85
N SER A 88 -14.57 3.19 -3.26
CA SER A 88 -16.04 3.34 -3.33
C SER A 88 -16.68 2.34 -4.31
N ALA A 89 -16.07 2.14 -5.48
CA ALA A 89 -16.53 1.16 -6.45
C ALA A 89 -16.43 -0.27 -5.91
N ALA A 90 -15.30 -0.62 -5.26
CA ALA A 90 -15.11 -1.92 -4.64
C ALA A 90 -16.12 -2.19 -3.53
N GLU A 91 -16.34 -1.24 -2.63
CA GLU A 91 -17.33 -1.35 -1.55
C GLU A 91 -18.75 -1.52 -2.07
N ARG A 92 -19.08 -0.79 -3.13
CA ARG A 92 -20.38 -0.92 -3.79
C ARG A 92 -20.55 -2.31 -4.39
N PHE A 93 -19.56 -2.80 -5.13
CA PHE A 93 -19.60 -4.15 -5.72
C PHE A 93 -19.75 -5.23 -4.65
N ILE A 94 -18.93 -5.21 -3.61
CA ILE A 94 -18.98 -6.16 -2.49
C ILE A 94 -20.35 -6.17 -1.83
N ARG A 95 -20.98 -5.01 -1.69
CA ARG A 95 -22.30 -4.89 -1.06
C ARG A 95 -23.44 -5.39 -1.96
N LEU A 96 -23.36 -5.12 -3.28
CA LEU A 96 -24.40 -5.47 -4.23
C LEU A 96 -24.29 -6.92 -4.70
N HIS A 97 -23.08 -7.44 -4.82
CA HIS A 97 -22.78 -8.75 -5.38
C HIS A 97 -21.95 -9.63 -4.40
N PRO A 98 -22.42 -9.88 -3.16
CA PRO A 98 -21.61 -10.55 -2.14
C PRO A 98 -21.35 -12.04 -2.44
N GLN A 99 -22.10 -12.63 -3.35
CA GLN A 99 -21.98 -14.03 -3.78
C GLN A 99 -21.34 -14.16 -5.18
N HIS A 100 -20.89 -13.06 -5.77
CA HIS A 100 -20.28 -13.12 -7.09
C HIS A 100 -18.98 -13.92 -7.06
N PRO A 101 -18.68 -14.79 -8.05
CA PRO A 101 -17.46 -15.61 -8.08
C PRO A 101 -16.17 -14.82 -7.89
N ASN A 102 -16.11 -13.60 -8.43
CA ASN A 102 -14.93 -12.72 -8.38
C ASN A 102 -15.06 -11.61 -7.32
N VAL A 103 -15.87 -11.78 -6.27
CA VAL A 103 -15.98 -10.78 -5.20
C VAL A 103 -14.69 -10.63 -4.41
N ASP A 104 -13.91 -11.70 -4.31
CA ASP A 104 -12.57 -11.72 -3.70
C ASP A 104 -11.59 -10.77 -4.42
N TYR A 105 -11.71 -10.62 -5.74
CA TYR A 105 -10.96 -9.63 -6.50
C TYR A 105 -11.29 -8.20 -6.07
N ALA A 106 -12.56 -7.88 -5.83
CA ALA A 106 -12.94 -6.56 -5.34
C ALA A 106 -12.35 -6.26 -3.95
N TYR A 107 -12.33 -7.26 -3.03
CA TYR A 107 -11.62 -7.14 -1.75
C TYR A 107 -10.13 -6.91 -1.93
N TYR A 108 -9.52 -7.64 -2.86
CA TYR A 108 -8.10 -7.53 -3.13
C TYR A 108 -7.72 -6.16 -3.68
N LEU A 109 -8.43 -5.65 -4.69
CA LEU A 109 -8.20 -4.30 -5.23
C LEU A 109 -8.43 -3.21 -4.19
N LYS A 110 -9.40 -3.39 -3.30
CA LYS A 110 -9.62 -2.46 -2.18
C LYS A 110 -8.38 -2.38 -1.30
N GLY A 111 -7.82 -3.52 -0.92
CA GLY A 111 -6.58 -3.61 -0.14
C GLY A 111 -5.37 -3.00 -0.86
N LEU A 112 -5.19 -3.28 -2.16
CA LEU A 112 -4.14 -2.68 -2.98
C LEU A 112 -4.26 -1.17 -3.07
N THR A 113 -5.48 -0.67 -3.23
CA THR A 113 -5.72 0.77 -3.33
C THR A 113 -5.26 1.51 -2.07
N SER A 114 -5.53 0.94 -0.88
CA SER A 114 -5.03 1.49 0.38
C SER A 114 -3.53 1.32 0.54
N PHE A 115 -2.98 0.19 0.08
CA PHE A 115 -1.54 -0.09 0.11
C PHE A 115 -0.74 0.93 -0.70
N ASP A 116 -1.17 1.22 -1.93
CA ASP A 116 -0.46 2.13 -2.82
C ASP A 116 -0.68 3.61 -2.46
N GLN A 117 -1.71 3.92 -1.69
CA GLN A 117 -1.99 5.30 -1.25
C GLN A 117 -0.87 5.85 -0.38
N ASP A 118 -0.25 5.02 0.47
CA ASP A 118 0.90 5.42 1.29
C ASP A 118 2.17 5.59 0.46
N VAL A 119 2.33 4.80 -0.60
CA VAL A 119 3.55 4.80 -1.41
C VAL A 119 3.68 6.10 -2.22
N GLY A 120 2.59 6.74 -2.61
CA GLY A 120 2.55 8.05 -3.28
C GLY A 120 3.55 8.24 -4.44
N LEU A 121 3.30 9.17 -5.33
CA LEU A 121 4.20 9.45 -6.46
C LEU A 121 5.62 9.86 -6.03
N LEU A 122 5.76 10.53 -4.88
CA LEU A 122 7.04 11.03 -4.39
C LEU A 122 7.97 9.94 -3.86
N SER A 123 7.45 8.84 -3.32
CA SER A 123 8.26 7.73 -2.83
C SER A 123 8.99 6.99 -3.96
N ARG A 124 8.53 7.15 -5.19
CA ARG A 124 9.17 6.61 -6.39
C ARG A 124 10.49 7.32 -6.71
N PHE A 125 10.62 8.59 -6.31
CA PHE A 125 11.77 9.45 -6.61
C PHE A 125 12.61 9.79 -5.38
N LEU A 126 12.03 9.65 -4.18
CA LEU A 126 12.68 10.00 -2.92
C LEU A 126 12.67 8.80 -1.97
N PRO A 127 13.80 8.45 -1.35
CA PRO A 127 13.86 7.42 -0.32
C PRO A 127 13.16 7.91 0.96
N LEU A 128 11.84 7.83 0.99
CA LEU A 128 11.05 8.21 2.15
C LEU A 128 11.05 7.09 3.18
N ASP A 129 11.27 7.46 4.45
CA ASP A 129 11.13 6.51 5.55
C ASP A 129 9.64 6.35 5.90
N MET A 130 9.04 5.26 5.44
CA MET A 130 7.63 4.98 5.64
C MET A 130 7.28 4.73 7.11
N THR A 131 8.26 4.37 7.95
CA THR A 131 8.03 4.11 9.38
C THR A 131 7.78 5.39 10.19
N LYS A 132 8.06 6.56 9.61
CA LYS A 132 7.89 7.88 10.24
C LYS A 132 6.66 8.65 9.76
N ARG A 133 5.86 8.05 8.87
CA ARG A 133 4.64 8.68 8.33
C ARG A 133 3.39 8.20 9.05
N ASP A 134 2.29 8.93 8.89
CA ASP A 134 0.98 8.49 9.38
C ASP A 134 0.64 7.10 8.82
N PRO A 135 0.43 6.09 9.67
CA PRO A 135 0.18 4.72 9.24
C PRO A 135 -1.31 4.46 8.92
N GLY A 136 -2.13 5.49 8.71
CA GLY A 136 -3.56 5.34 8.50
C GLY A 136 -3.90 4.42 7.33
N ALA A 137 -3.34 4.70 6.16
CA ALA A 137 -3.57 3.89 4.96
C ALA A 137 -2.97 2.48 5.08
N ALA A 138 -1.81 2.32 5.73
CA ALA A 138 -1.23 1.01 6.02
C ALA A 138 -2.15 0.15 6.92
N ARG A 139 -2.78 0.77 7.92
CA ARG A 139 -3.74 0.10 8.80
C ARG A 139 -5.01 -0.30 8.05
N ASP A 140 -5.52 0.59 7.20
CA ASP A 140 -6.67 0.30 6.34
C ASP A 140 -6.38 -0.88 5.42
N SER A 141 -5.25 -0.85 4.71
CA SER A 141 -4.81 -1.92 3.82
C SER A 141 -4.69 -3.27 4.55
N TYR A 142 -4.05 -3.27 5.74
CA TYR A 142 -3.95 -4.49 6.54
C TYR A 142 -5.33 -5.07 6.87
N ASN A 143 -6.28 -4.24 7.29
CA ASN A 143 -7.62 -4.67 7.64
C ASN A 143 -8.41 -5.19 6.42
N GLU A 144 -8.22 -4.58 5.26
CA GLU A 144 -8.86 -4.98 4.01
C GLU A 144 -8.32 -6.32 3.50
N PHE A 145 -7.00 -6.53 3.54
CA PHE A 145 -6.40 -7.83 3.23
C PHE A 145 -6.76 -8.91 4.27
N ALA A 146 -6.88 -8.55 5.55
CA ALA A 146 -7.35 -9.48 6.58
C ALA A 146 -8.79 -9.94 6.32
N GLN A 147 -9.67 -9.05 5.84
CA GLN A 147 -11.02 -9.43 5.42
C GLN A 147 -11.00 -10.40 4.23
N LEU A 148 -10.16 -10.12 3.22
CA LEU A 148 -10.00 -11.02 2.08
C LEU A 148 -9.57 -12.42 2.54
N THR A 149 -8.45 -12.49 3.27
CA THR A 149 -7.85 -13.78 3.66
C THR A 149 -8.70 -14.59 4.63
N SER A 150 -9.53 -13.91 5.44
CA SER A 150 -10.46 -14.53 6.37
C SER A 150 -11.72 -15.06 5.66
N ARG A 151 -12.30 -14.28 4.74
CA ARG A 151 -13.54 -14.65 4.05
C ARG A 151 -13.30 -15.59 2.86
N TYR A 152 -12.18 -15.42 2.18
CA TYR A 152 -11.83 -16.15 0.95
C TYR A 152 -10.40 -16.73 1.08
N PRO A 153 -10.18 -17.68 2.01
CA PRO A 153 -8.83 -18.22 2.27
C PRO A 153 -8.23 -18.98 1.07
N ASN A 154 -9.08 -19.46 0.17
CA ASN A 154 -8.69 -20.18 -1.05
C ASN A 154 -8.65 -19.26 -2.30
N SER A 155 -8.83 -17.97 -2.13
CA SER A 155 -8.70 -16.99 -3.22
C SER A 155 -7.28 -17.05 -3.80
N ARG A 156 -7.18 -16.92 -5.12
CA ARG A 156 -5.88 -16.79 -5.82
C ARG A 156 -5.08 -15.57 -5.36
N TYR A 157 -5.74 -14.56 -4.79
CA TYR A 157 -5.12 -13.34 -4.27
C TYR A 157 -4.69 -13.45 -2.81
N ALA A 158 -5.13 -14.49 -2.09
CA ALA A 158 -4.83 -14.65 -0.67
C ALA A 158 -3.32 -14.81 -0.35
N PRO A 159 -2.51 -15.51 -1.15
CA PRO A 159 -1.06 -15.60 -0.90
C PRO A 159 -0.37 -14.24 -0.96
N ASP A 160 -0.63 -13.42 -1.99
CA ASP A 160 -0.08 -12.07 -2.11
C ASP A 160 -0.57 -11.16 -0.97
N ALA A 161 -1.87 -11.19 -0.67
CA ALA A 161 -2.44 -10.43 0.43
C ALA A 161 -1.75 -10.75 1.77
N LYS A 162 -1.45 -12.01 2.06
CA LYS A 162 -0.71 -12.43 3.26
C LYS A 162 0.71 -11.86 3.32
N GLN A 163 1.43 -11.85 2.19
CA GLN A 163 2.77 -11.27 2.12
C GLN A 163 2.72 -9.75 2.41
N ARG A 164 1.75 -9.05 1.84
CA ARG A 164 1.55 -7.62 2.13
C ARG A 164 1.16 -7.37 3.58
N MET A 165 0.34 -8.24 4.17
CA MET A 165 -0.01 -8.14 5.60
C MET A 165 1.21 -8.27 6.50
N ILE A 166 2.16 -9.16 6.20
CA ILE A 166 3.42 -9.28 6.95
C ILE A 166 4.20 -7.96 6.88
N TYR A 167 4.38 -7.42 5.68
CA TYR A 167 5.03 -6.12 5.49
C TYR A 167 4.33 -5.00 6.27
N LEU A 168 3.01 -4.87 6.12
CA LEU A 168 2.22 -3.84 6.79
C LEU A 168 2.30 -3.96 8.31
N ARG A 169 2.27 -5.18 8.84
CA ARG A 169 2.41 -5.43 10.28
C ARG A 169 3.77 -4.97 10.81
N ASN A 170 4.84 -5.25 10.07
CA ASN A 170 6.18 -4.80 10.42
C ASN A 170 6.28 -3.26 10.35
N LEU A 171 5.68 -2.64 9.33
CA LEU A 171 5.63 -1.19 9.18
C LEU A 171 4.89 -0.52 10.36
N LEU A 172 3.73 -1.04 10.73
CA LEU A 172 2.93 -0.55 11.85
C LEU A 172 3.68 -0.68 13.18
N ALA A 173 4.36 -1.81 13.40
CA ALA A 173 5.17 -2.02 14.59
C ALA A 173 6.36 -1.05 14.66
N ALA A 174 7.07 -0.85 13.55
CA ALA A 174 8.19 0.08 13.47
C ALA A 174 7.76 1.53 13.70
N TYR A 175 6.57 1.92 13.22
CA TYR A 175 5.98 3.23 13.52
C TYR A 175 5.76 3.43 15.03
N GLU A 176 5.23 2.42 15.74
CA GLU A 176 5.03 2.50 17.20
C GLU A 176 6.36 2.67 17.96
N ILE A 177 7.43 2.03 17.49
CA ILE A 177 8.79 2.24 18.05
C ILE A 177 9.28 3.65 17.76
N HIS A 178 9.08 4.18 16.54
CA HIS A 178 9.42 5.56 16.24
C HIS A 178 8.70 6.56 17.17
N VAL A 179 7.42 6.32 17.46
CA VAL A 179 6.65 7.13 18.42
C VAL A 179 7.19 6.96 19.84
N ALA A 180 7.60 5.74 20.23
CA ALA A 180 8.21 5.49 21.54
C ALA A 180 9.53 6.27 21.71
N ASP A 181 10.39 6.28 20.68
CA ASP A 181 11.65 7.02 20.67
C ASP A 181 11.43 8.54 20.80
N TYR A 182 10.37 9.05 20.13
CA TYR A 182 9.96 10.43 20.31
C TYR A 182 9.60 10.73 21.78
N TYR A 183 8.86 9.85 22.44
CA TYR A 183 8.51 10.02 23.86
C TYR A 183 9.72 9.89 24.79
N LEU A 184 10.66 8.97 24.52
CA LEU A 184 11.94 8.88 25.25
C LEU A 184 12.72 10.20 25.16
N THR A 185 12.84 10.78 23.97
CA THR A 185 13.50 12.06 23.76
C THR A 185 12.84 13.19 24.53
N ARG A 186 11.53 13.14 24.71
CA ARG A 186 10.73 14.11 25.49
C ARG A 186 10.68 13.79 26.98
N GLN A 187 11.37 12.73 27.43
CA GLN A 187 11.35 12.25 28.82
C GLN A 187 9.95 11.83 29.31
N ALA A 188 9.06 11.55 28.38
CA ALA A 188 7.70 11.06 28.65
C ALA A 188 7.71 9.52 28.80
N TYR A 189 8.44 9.04 29.80
CA TYR A 189 8.80 7.61 29.97
C TYR A 189 7.57 6.70 30.10
N VAL A 190 6.50 7.14 30.76
CA VAL A 190 5.25 6.36 30.86
C VAL A 190 4.64 6.15 29.48
N ALA A 191 4.62 7.19 28.64
CA ALA A 191 4.09 7.07 27.28
C ALA A 191 4.97 6.18 26.41
N ALA A 192 6.31 6.30 26.53
CA ALA A 192 7.26 5.45 25.84
C ALA A 192 7.09 3.97 26.23
N ALA A 193 7.03 3.67 27.55
CA ALA A 193 6.81 2.30 28.04
C ALA A 193 5.51 1.69 27.51
N ASN A 194 4.42 2.48 27.46
CA ASN A 194 3.15 2.01 26.92
C ASN A 194 3.22 1.69 25.43
N ARG A 195 3.98 2.46 24.64
CA ARG A 195 4.22 2.15 23.21
C ARG A 195 5.05 0.88 23.04
N GLY A 196 6.14 0.75 23.80
CA GLY A 196 6.94 -0.48 23.80
C GLY A 196 6.12 -1.71 24.16
N ARG A 197 5.31 -1.63 25.24
CA ARG A 197 4.39 -2.69 25.65
C ARG A 197 3.38 -3.03 24.57
N TYR A 198 2.79 -2.02 23.95
CA TYR A 198 1.82 -2.21 22.86
C TYR A 198 2.42 -2.99 21.68
N VAL A 199 3.69 -2.73 21.34
CA VAL A 199 4.40 -3.51 20.31
C VAL A 199 4.58 -4.96 20.74
N VAL A 200 5.05 -5.21 21.98
CA VAL A 200 5.28 -6.56 22.50
C VAL A 200 3.99 -7.39 22.56
N GLU A 201 2.88 -6.76 22.94
CA GLU A 201 1.59 -7.44 23.07
C GLU A 201 0.85 -7.65 21.74
N ASN A 202 0.92 -6.70 20.80
CA ASN A 202 0.08 -6.70 19.61
C ASN A 202 0.82 -7.02 18.30
N PHE A 203 2.16 -6.89 18.29
CA PHE A 203 2.99 -7.10 17.08
C PHE A 203 4.01 -8.21 17.27
N GLN A 204 3.61 -9.29 17.94
CA GLN A 204 4.42 -10.50 18.07
C GLN A 204 4.86 -10.98 16.68
N GLU A 205 6.03 -11.62 16.60
CA GLU A 205 6.64 -12.09 15.35
C GLU A 205 7.18 -10.98 14.43
N THR A 206 7.14 -9.70 14.88
CA THR A 206 7.80 -8.62 14.16
C THR A 206 9.19 -8.34 14.72
N PRO A 207 10.14 -7.85 13.91
CA PRO A 207 11.47 -7.45 14.40
C PRO A 207 11.40 -6.36 15.48
N ALA A 208 10.36 -5.54 15.49
CA ALA A 208 10.17 -4.41 16.41
C ALA A 208 9.94 -4.84 17.88
N VAL A 209 9.64 -6.11 18.14
CA VAL A 209 9.43 -6.62 19.52
C VAL A 209 10.67 -6.42 20.39
N ALA A 210 11.85 -6.69 19.84
CA ALA A 210 13.12 -6.50 20.56
C ALA A 210 13.32 -5.01 20.93
N ASP A 211 13.04 -4.10 20.00
CA ASP A 211 13.08 -2.66 20.25
C ASP A 211 12.03 -2.23 21.29
N GLY A 212 10.83 -2.81 21.22
CA GLY A 212 9.76 -2.58 22.21
C GLY A 212 10.20 -2.95 23.64
N LEU A 213 10.83 -4.11 23.79
CA LEU A 213 11.41 -4.53 25.09
C LEU A 213 12.51 -3.57 25.56
N ALA A 214 13.41 -3.14 24.68
CA ALA A 214 14.46 -2.18 25.00
C ALA A 214 13.89 -0.82 25.45
N VAL A 215 12.85 -0.32 24.77
CA VAL A 215 12.11 0.89 25.19
C VAL A 215 11.49 0.72 26.56
N MET A 216 10.90 -0.45 26.85
CA MET A 216 10.32 -0.73 28.18
C MET A 216 11.40 -0.72 29.27
N VAL A 217 12.54 -1.40 29.04
CA VAL A 217 13.67 -1.42 29.98
C VAL A 217 14.13 -0.01 30.31
N GLU A 218 14.46 0.80 29.28
CA GLU A 218 14.92 2.18 29.49
C GLU A 218 13.88 3.03 30.21
N SER A 219 12.62 2.96 29.78
CA SER A 219 11.54 3.73 30.38
C SER A 219 11.33 3.37 31.85
N TYR A 220 11.32 2.09 32.19
CA TYR A 220 11.13 1.64 33.58
C TYR A 220 12.32 2.00 34.47
N GLN A 221 13.56 1.91 33.97
CA GLN A 221 14.75 2.39 34.72
C GLN A 221 14.63 3.88 35.01
N ARG A 222 14.22 4.71 34.04
CA ARG A 222 14.03 6.16 34.22
C ARG A 222 12.89 6.51 35.18
N LEU A 223 11.92 5.62 35.33
CA LEU A 223 10.79 5.75 36.25
C LEU A 223 11.09 5.14 37.65
N HIS A 224 12.27 4.55 37.86
CA HIS A 224 12.63 3.83 39.07
C HIS A 224 11.69 2.65 39.39
N LEU A 225 11.20 1.98 38.34
CA LEU A 225 10.38 0.76 38.41
C LEU A 225 11.26 -0.46 38.17
N ASP A 226 12.14 -0.72 39.11
CA ASP A 226 13.28 -1.64 38.95
C ASP A 226 12.83 -3.10 38.68
N ASP A 227 11.75 -3.56 39.28
CA ASP A 227 11.21 -4.90 39.03
C ASP A 227 10.71 -5.08 37.58
N LEU A 228 10.03 -4.07 37.05
CA LEU A 228 9.54 -4.09 35.67
C LEU A 228 10.69 -3.97 34.67
N ALA A 229 11.69 -3.15 35.00
CA ALA A 229 12.89 -3.03 34.17
C ALA A 229 13.68 -4.34 34.14
N ALA A 230 13.87 -5.00 35.28
CA ALA A 230 14.57 -6.28 35.37
C ALA A 230 13.85 -7.39 34.60
N SER A 231 12.52 -7.50 34.76
CA SER A 231 11.71 -8.49 34.04
C SER A 231 11.76 -8.28 32.50
N SER A 232 11.62 -7.03 32.06
CA SER A 232 11.72 -6.70 30.63
C SER A 232 13.12 -6.98 30.06
N LEU A 233 14.17 -6.71 30.83
CA LEU A 233 15.57 -6.98 30.47
C LEU A 233 15.85 -8.48 30.39
N GLU A 234 15.32 -9.28 31.31
CA GLU A 234 15.45 -10.73 31.27
C GLU A 234 14.85 -11.30 29.97
N VAL A 235 13.65 -10.87 29.62
CA VAL A 235 12.99 -11.28 28.36
C VAL A 235 13.79 -10.84 27.14
N LEU A 236 14.32 -9.61 27.13
CA LEU A 236 15.15 -9.11 26.04
C LEU A 236 16.43 -9.96 25.88
N LYS A 237 17.14 -10.24 26.97
CA LYS A 237 18.37 -11.07 26.97
C LYS A 237 18.10 -12.49 26.50
N ALA A 238 17.01 -13.10 26.98
CA ALA A 238 16.67 -14.48 26.67
C ALA A 238 16.32 -14.69 25.20
N ASN A 239 15.56 -13.76 24.62
CA ASN A 239 15.04 -13.92 23.26
C ASN A 239 15.85 -13.19 22.18
N TYR A 240 16.53 -12.09 22.55
CA TYR A 240 17.27 -11.23 21.64
C TYR A 240 18.66 -10.88 22.16
N PRO A 241 19.54 -11.86 22.42
CA PRO A 241 20.85 -11.64 23.06
C PRO A 241 21.79 -10.73 22.27
N ASN A 242 21.55 -10.61 20.95
CA ASN A 242 22.35 -9.77 20.05
C ASN A 242 21.72 -8.39 19.79
N HIS A 243 20.75 -7.98 20.61
CA HIS A 243 20.13 -6.67 20.43
C HIS A 243 21.15 -5.54 20.67
N PRO A 244 21.18 -4.46 19.86
CA PRO A 244 22.15 -3.36 19.98
C PRO A 244 22.19 -2.69 21.37
N SER A 245 21.09 -2.70 22.11
CA SER A 245 21.04 -2.20 23.49
C SER A 245 21.63 -3.16 24.51
N LEU A 246 22.18 -4.30 24.11
CA LEU A 246 22.88 -5.23 24.96
C LEU A 246 24.36 -5.27 24.59
N VAL A 247 25.21 -4.58 25.37
CA VAL A 247 26.66 -4.56 25.19
C VAL A 247 27.28 -5.33 26.35
N ASP A 248 28.03 -6.39 26.05
CA ASP A 248 28.65 -7.27 27.06
C ASP A 248 27.64 -7.78 28.12
N GLY A 249 26.42 -8.05 27.69
CA GLY A 249 25.33 -8.51 28.54
C GLY A 249 24.73 -7.45 29.47
N GLN A 250 25.17 -6.21 29.36
CA GLN A 250 24.60 -5.06 30.07
C GLN A 250 23.70 -4.24 29.17
N PHE A 251 22.63 -3.69 29.75
CA PHE A 251 21.74 -2.82 29.00
C PHE A 251 22.35 -1.42 28.86
N VAL A 252 22.44 -0.96 27.63
CA VAL A 252 22.83 0.39 27.28
C VAL A 252 21.58 1.10 26.74
N PRO A 253 21.18 2.23 27.34
CA PRO A 253 20.05 3.01 26.89
C PRO A 253 20.18 3.33 25.39
N ARG A 254 19.08 3.30 24.69
CA ARG A 254 19.02 3.79 23.31
C ARG A 254 19.42 5.26 23.37
N VAL A 255 20.59 5.58 22.86
CA VAL A 255 20.97 6.98 22.70
C VAL A 255 19.94 7.54 21.73
N ALA A 256 18.98 8.31 22.24
CA ALA A 256 18.15 9.13 21.39
C ALA A 256 19.13 9.85 20.47
N GLU A 257 19.04 9.62 19.16
CA GLU A 257 19.90 10.29 18.18
C GLU A 257 19.85 11.79 18.50
N ALA A 258 20.89 12.27 19.19
CA ALA A 258 21.02 13.69 19.46
C ALA A 258 21.08 14.34 18.10
N ASP A 259 20.05 15.04 17.76
CA ASP A 259 19.74 15.92 16.62
C ASP A 259 20.85 16.07 15.53
N ASN A 260 21.43 14.94 15.14
CA ASN A 260 22.40 14.80 14.05
C ASN A 260 21.72 14.77 12.68
N ARG A 261 20.46 15.23 12.65
CA ARG A 261 19.72 15.37 11.42
C ARG A 261 20.49 16.28 10.47
N SER A 262 20.73 15.78 9.26
CA SER A 262 21.22 16.55 8.12
C SER A 262 20.45 17.89 8.05
N TRP A 263 21.11 18.97 7.66
CA TRP A 263 20.46 20.27 7.44
C TRP A 263 19.25 20.14 6.49
N MET A 264 19.31 19.23 5.51
CA MET A 264 18.20 18.90 4.61
C MET A 264 17.01 18.30 5.36
N SER A 265 17.25 17.42 6.31
CA SER A 265 16.20 16.86 7.17
C SER A 265 15.57 17.91 8.07
N LYS A 266 16.36 18.91 8.53
CA LYS A 266 15.85 20.05 9.32
C LYS A 266 14.97 20.98 8.48
N VAL A 267 15.36 21.25 7.24
CA VAL A 267 14.60 22.11 6.31
C VAL A 267 13.32 21.44 5.82
N THR A 268 13.36 20.13 5.60
CA THR A 268 12.20 19.35 5.11
C THR A 268 11.36 18.74 6.23
N LEU A 269 11.57 19.14 7.49
CA LEU A 269 10.87 18.60 8.66
C LEU A 269 10.96 17.07 8.78
N GLY A 270 12.07 16.49 8.32
CA GLY A 270 12.29 15.05 8.36
C GLY A 270 11.66 14.25 7.20
N LEU A 271 11.07 14.91 6.22
CA LEU A 271 10.49 14.25 5.04
C LEU A 271 11.56 13.71 4.09
N ILE A 272 12.74 14.31 4.07
CA ILE A 272 13.89 13.84 3.28
C ILE A 272 15.03 13.55 4.25
N GLU A 273 15.30 12.31 4.50
CA GLU A 273 16.42 11.88 5.30
C GLU A 273 17.53 11.37 4.38
N SER A 274 18.59 12.16 4.20
CA SER A 274 19.84 11.63 3.69
C SER A 274 20.46 10.83 4.83
N ARG A 275 20.29 9.48 4.80
CA ARG A 275 20.86 8.59 5.82
C ARG A 275 22.36 8.77 5.89
N PRO A 276 22.95 9.11 7.05
CA PRO A 276 24.32 8.70 7.31
C PRO A 276 24.38 7.17 7.26
N PRO A 277 25.51 6.60 6.84
CA PRO A 277 25.68 5.15 6.95
C PRO A 277 25.47 4.76 8.41
N LEU A 278 24.57 3.81 8.63
CA LEU A 278 24.22 3.30 9.94
C LEU A 278 25.47 2.73 10.63
N PRO A 279 25.67 2.98 11.92
CA PRO A 279 26.69 2.26 12.68
C PRO A 279 26.47 0.76 12.52
N PRO A 280 27.54 -0.05 12.49
CA PRO A 280 27.40 -1.49 12.38
C PRO A 280 26.59 -2.00 13.59
N GLY A 281 25.38 -2.46 13.37
CA GLY A 281 24.44 -2.97 14.40
C GLY A 281 23.05 -2.31 14.38
N GLU A 282 22.87 -1.16 13.76
CA GLU A 282 21.55 -0.54 13.62
C GLU A 282 20.80 -1.06 12.37
N THR A 283 19.59 -1.51 12.62
CA THR A 283 18.50 -1.69 11.67
C THR A 283 18.58 -2.84 10.67
N ARG A 284 18.70 -4.05 11.12
CA ARG A 284 18.13 -5.18 10.39
C ARG A 284 16.62 -5.00 10.19
N ALA A 285 15.91 -4.49 11.19
CA ALA A 285 14.45 -4.30 11.13
C ALA A 285 13.99 -3.37 9.99
N ASN A 286 14.64 -2.22 9.79
CA ASN A 286 14.27 -1.30 8.70
C ASN A 286 14.73 -1.80 7.32
N GLN A 287 15.89 -2.47 7.23
CA GLN A 287 16.33 -3.09 5.99
C GLN A 287 15.46 -4.27 5.61
N ASP A 288 15.05 -5.09 6.59
CA ASP A 288 14.14 -6.21 6.40
C ASP A 288 12.74 -5.73 5.98
N VAL A 289 12.24 -4.62 6.53
CA VAL A 289 10.97 -4.00 6.11
C VAL A 289 11.06 -3.48 4.68
N VAL A 290 12.15 -2.81 4.29
CA VAL A 290 12.34 -2.33 2.92
C VAL A 290 12.47 -3.49 1.94
N LYS A 291 13.22 -4.55 2.31
CA LYS A 291 13.35 -5.76 1.49
C LYS A 291 12.01 -6.47 1.37
N GLN A 292 11.26 -6.64 2.46
CA GLN A 292 9.92 -7.22 2.44
C GLN A 292 8.94 -6.41 1.58
N PHE A 293 9.10 -5.08 1.55
CA PHE A 293 8.33 -4.23 0.64
C PHE A 293 8.66 -4.51 -0.82
N GLN A 294 9.94 -4.64 -1.16
CA GLN A 294 10.38 -4.99 -2.50
C GLN A 294 9.87 -6.39 -2.87
N ASP A 295 10.06 -7.37 -1.99
CA ASP A 295 9.59 -8.74 -2.21
C ASP A 295 8.05 -8.79 -2.37
N ALA A 296 7.30 -8.03 -1.56
CA ALA A 296 5.85 -7.93 -1.67
C ALA A 296 5.40 -7.18 -2.93
N LYS A 297 6.18 -6.22 -3.41
CA LYS A 297 5.91 -5.52 -4.66
C LYS A 297 6.17 -6.43 -5.87
N ASP A 298 7.22 -7.24 -5.82
CA ASP A 298 7.60 -8.16 -6.90
C ASP A 298 6.68 -9.40 -6.96
N SER A 299 5.95 -9.71 -5.87
CA SER A 299 4.98 -10.81 -5.80
C SER A 299 3.59 -10.49 -6.36
N ILE A 300 3.39 -9.26 -6.92
CA ILE A 300 2.09 -8.91 -7.52
C ILE A 300 1.76 -9.89 -8.65
N PRO A 301 0.62 -10.60 -8.60
CA PRO A 301 0.20 -11.44 -9.70
C PRO A 301 0.15 -10.63 -11.00
N SER A 302 0.74 -11.16 -12.06
CA SER A 302 0.84 -10.48 -13.37
C SER A 302 -0.53 -10.20 -14.00
N ASP A 303 -1.59 -10.81 -13.49
CA ASP A 303 -2.94 -10.80 -14.01
C ASP A 303 -3.95 -10.27 -12.97
N LEU A 304 -3.90 -8.98 -12.72
CA LEU A 304 -4.85 -8.28 -11.85
C LEU A 304 -6.25 -8.11 -12.46
N LYS A 305 -6.49 -8.65 -13.66
CA LYS A 305 -7.85 -8.66 -14.26
C LYS A 305 -8.70 -9.76 -13.65
N PRO A 306 -10.00 -9.51 -13.34
CA PRO A 306 -10.92 -10.60 -13.04
C PRO A 306 -10.99 -11.50 -14.28
N GLU A 307 -10.89 -12.81 -14.06
CA GLU A 307 -11.27 -13.76 -15.10
C GLU A 307 -12.76 -13.49 -15.38
N GLY A 308 -13.04 -12.89 -16.54
CA GLY A 308 -14.40 -12.83 -17.02
C GLY A 308 -14.90 -14.27 -17.07
N ASP A 309 -16.07 -14.53 -16.49
CA ASP A 309 -16.77 -15.77 -16.77
C ASP A 309 -16.72 -15.95 -18.28
N ALA A 310 -16.01 -16.98 -18.74
CA ALA A 310 -16.07 -17.39 -20.12
C ALA A 310 -17.55 -17.63 -20.37
N ALA A 311 -18.20 -16.60 -20.95
CA ALA A 311 -19.58 -16.71 -21.34
C ALA A 311 -19.69 -18.03 -22.08
N GLN A 312 -20.51 -18.92 -21.56
CA GLN A 312 -20.83 -20.15 -22.22
C GLN A 312 -21.07 -19.80 -23.69
N GLU A 313 -20.10 -20.13 -24.53
CA GLU A 313 -20.21 -20.07 -25.97
C GLU A 313 -21.36 -21.04 -26.34
N GLU A 314 -22.56 -20.47 -26.40
CA GLU A 314 -23.53 -21.08 -27.29
C GLU A 314 -22.94 -20.99 -28.70
N GLN A 315 -22.53 -22.13 -29.18
CA GLN A 315 -21.99 -22.37 -30.50
C GLN A 315 -22.95 -21.77 -31.55
N HIS A 316 -22.58 -20.64 -32.09
CA HIS A 316 -23.00 -20.25 -33.43
C HIS A 316 -21.77 -20.39 -34.33
N PRO A 317 -21.82 -21.21 -35.38
CA PRO A 317 -20.71 -21.33 -36.31
C PRO A 317 -20.69 -20.12 -37.24
N ALA A 318 -19.65 -19.28 -37.09
CA ALA A 318 -19.29 -18.32 -38.12
C ALA A 318 -17.77 -18.32 -38.27
N GLU A 319 -17.38 -18.64 -39.47
CA GLU A 319 -16.04 -18.67 -40.06
C GLU A 319 -15.16 -17.46 -39.74
N GLY A 320 -13.85 -17.70 -39.66
CA GLY A 320 -12.86 -16.63 -39.79
C GLY A 320 -11.72 -16.67 -38.77
N ASN A 321 -10.79 -17.56 -39.03
CA ASN A 321 -9.45 -17.61 -38.54
C ASN A 321 -8.77 -16.23 -38.43
N GLN A 322 -8.38 -15.76 -37.22
CA GLN A 322 -7.14 -15.00 -37.02
C GLN A 322 -6.79 -14.85 -35.53
N HIS A 323 -5.64 -15.38 -35.18
CA HIS A 323 -4.74 -15.08 -34.07
C HIS A 323 -5.35 -14.62 -32.73
N LYS A 324 -5.67 -15.58 -31.87
CA LYS A 324 -5.69 -15.40 -30.41
C LYS A 324 -4.24 -15.15 -29.94
N ARG A 325 -3.79 -13.91 -29.91
CA ARG A 325 -2.70 -13.51 -29.06
C ARG A 325 -3.28 -13.37 -27.66
N SER A 326 -2.84 -14.24 -26.78
CA SER A 326 -3.18 -14.21 -25.37
C SER A 326 -2.86 -12.82 -24.79
N TRP A 327 -3.86 -12.16 -24.29
CA TRP A 327 -3.81 -10.89 -23.57
C TRP A 327 -2.83 -10.91 -22.36
N PHE A 328 -2.49 -12.10 -21.88
CA PHE A 328 -1.54 -12.34 -20.80
C PHE A 328 -0.08 -11.89 -21.08
N SER A 329 0.30 -11.63 -22.31
CA SER A 329 1.68 -11.33 -22.69
C SER A 329 2.06 -9.84 -22.56
N TYR A 330 1.10 -8.96 -22.27
CA TYR A 330 1.35 -7.51 -22.21
C TYR A 330 1.45 -6.90 -20.82
N MET A 331 1.19 -7.65 -19.75
CA MET A 331 1.21 -7.10 -18.38
C MET A 331 2.57 -7.04 -17.69
N THR A 332 3.61 -7.60 -18.29
CA THR A 332 4.95 -7.66 -17.68
C THR A 332 5.90 -6.52 -18.09
N PHE A 333 5.53 -5.65 -19.03
CA PHE A 333 6.47 -4.69 -19.64
C PHE A 333 6.22 -3.20 -19.34
N GLY A 334 5.66 -2.82 -18.24
CA GLY A 334 5.42 -1.40 -17.99
C GLY A 334 5.63 -0.89 -16.58
N LEU A 335 6.13 -1.72 -15.66
CA LEU A 335 6.33 -1.33 -14.26
C LEU A 335 7.79 -1.16 -13.86
N PHE A 336 8.74 -1.41 -14.78
CA PHE A 336 10.17 -1.43 -14.49
C PHE A 336 11.04 -0.84 -15.63
N ASP A 337 10.65 0.28 -16.25
CA ASP A 337 11.59 1.16 -16.96
C ASP A 337 11.58 2.54 -16.34
#